data_6b6766ab55d1ee61888689c625ff7307
#
_entry.id   6b6766ab55d1ee61888689c625ff7307
#
_cell.length_a   1.000
_cell.length_b   1.000
_cell.length_c   1.000
_cell.angle_alpha   90.00
_cell.angle_beta   90.00
_cell.angle_gamma   90.00
#
_symmetry.space_group_name_H-M   'P 1'
#
loop_
_entity.id
_entity.type
_entity.pdbx_description
1 polymer ?
#
loop_
_entity_poly.entity_id
_entity_poly.type
_entity_poly.pdbx_seq_one_letter_code
_entity_poly.pdbx_strand_id
1 'polypeptide(L)'
;SVQAPSAVVMVRPHRFHPNPETAADNAFQVRTAQLAARDTSRRAFAEVTAAAERLEGAGVRVHLFDDPGEHDTPDAVFPNNWFSTHAGGHVAIYPMYARSRRRERRSDVIELLKAEYRVQDVIDYSGLEADGMFLEGTGAMVLDHIGRIAYTAQSNRADPVALERFCTHFNYEPMVFATADDEGQPCYHTNVMLCIGTTFALGGF
;
A
#
# COMPACT_ATOMS: atom_id res chain seq x y z
N SER A 1 -11.66 9.95 -15.60
CA SER A 1 -10.98 9.25 -14.49
C SER A 1 -11.91 9.16 -13.30
N VAL A 2 -11.80 8.10 -12.53
CA VAL A 2 -12.57 7.85 -11.32
C VAL A 2 -11.59 7.88 -10.15
N GLN A 3 -11.92 8.63 -9.09
CA GLN A 3 -11.05 8.71 -7.91
C GLN A 3 -11.16 7.47 -7.02
N ALA A 4 -12.39 6.99 -6.78
CA ALA A 4 -12.63 5.79 -5.99
C ALA A 4 -12.94 4.59 -6.89
N PRO A 5 -12.29 3.42 -6.69
CA PRO A 5 -12.55 2.22 -7.48
C PRO A 5 -13.88 1.56 -7.07
N SER A 6 -14.48 0.80 -8.00
CA SER A 6 -15.65 -0.05 -7.73
C SER A 6 -15.29 -1.47 -7.25
N ALA A 7 -14.02 -1.80 -7.26
CA ALA A 7 -13.49 -3.08 -6.77
C ALA A 7 -12.16 -2.87 -6.06
N VAL A 8 -11.88 -3.68 -5.05
CA VAL A 8 -10.65 -3.64 -4.26
C VAL A 8 -10.11 -5.04 -4.02
N VAL A 9 -8.80 -5.14 -3.86
CA VAL A 9 -8.13 -6.33 -3.33
C VAL A 9 -7.80 -6.08 -1.87
N MET A 10 -8.16 -7.02 -1.02
CA MET A 10 -7.81 -7.01 0.41
C MET A 10 -7.12 -8.31 0.78
N VAL A 11 -6.21 -8.24 1.76
CA VAL A 11 -5.54 -9.41 2.32
C VAL A 11 -5.90 -9.51 3.80
N ARG A 12 -6.46 -10.65 4.20
CA ARG A 12 -6.86 -10.93 5.58
C ARG A 12 -5.76 -11.72 6.29
N PRO A 13 -5.11 -11.15 7.32
CA PRO A 13 -3.96 -11.77 7.95
C PRO A 13 -4.39 -12.77 9.03
N HIS A 14 -3.83 -13.99 9.00
CA HIS A 14 -4.00 -14.97 10.06
C HIS A 14 -2.92 -14.89 11.15
N ARG A 15 -1.80 -14.21 10.86
CA ARG A 15 -0.65 -14.05 11.78
C ARG A 15 -0.11 -12.63 11.79
N PHE A 16 -1.00 -11.66 12.01
CA PHE A 16 -0.60 -10.26 12.12
C PHE A 16 0.20 -10.01 13.39
N HIS A 17 1.36 -9.37 13.25
CA HIS A 17 2.16 -8.87 14.36
C HIS A 17 2.98 -7.64 13.93
N PRO A 18 3.46 -6.80 14.87
CA PRO A 18 4.36 -5.71 14.54
C PRO A 18 5.59 -6.20 13.79
N ASN A 19 5.94 -5.51 12.70
CA ASN A 19 7.08 -5.88 11.87
C ASN A 19 8.39 -5.32 12.48
N PRO A 20 9.34 -6.16 12.91
CA PRO A 20 10.59 -5.69 13.51
C PRO A 20 11.48 -4.94 12.51
N GLU A 21 11.38 -5.24 11.20
CA GLU A 21 12.19 -4.57 10.18
C GLU A 21 11.75 -3.11 9.92
N THR A 22 10.51 -2.77 10.29
CA THR A 22 9.93 -1.42 10.11
C THR A 22 9.77 -0.65 11.41
N ALA A 23 10.14 -1.24 12.54
CA ALA A 23 9.94 -0.67 13.87
C ALA A 23 10.75 0.61 14.14
N ALA A 24 11.82 0.83 13.37
CA ALA A 24 12.71 1.98 13.59
C ALA A 24 12.16 3.29 13.01
N ASP A 25 11.36 3.20 11.95
CA ASP A 25 10.85 4.35 11.19
C ASP A 25 9.32 4.43 11.15
N ASN A 26 8.62 3.48 11.79
CA ASN A 26 7.17 3.46 11.88
C ASN A 26 6.70 3.92 13.28
N ALA A 27 6.50 5.21 13.45
CA ALA A 27 6.01 5.81 14.70
C ALA A 27 4.61 5.32 15.11
N PHE A 28 3.83 4.78 14.17
CA PHE A 28 2.48 4.25 14.46
C PHE A 28 2.50 2.79 14.94
N GLN A 29 3.66 2.13 14.92
CA GLN A 29 3.79 0.75 15.37
C GLN A 29 3.90 0.69 16.90
N VAL A 30 2.84 0.16 17.55
CA VAL A 30 2.83 -0.07 18.99
C VAL A 30 3.53 -1.39 19.33
N ARG A 31 4.57 -1.33 20.16
CA ARG A 31 5.23 -2.54 20.68
C ARG A 31 4.35 -3.20 21.72
N THR A 32 3.75 -4.34 21.39
CA THR A 32 2.94 -5.15 22.31
C THR A 32 3.72 -6.36 22.82
N ALA A 33 3.48 -6.75 24.09
CA ALA A 33 4.06 -7.96 24.65
C ALA A 33 3.52 -9.23 23.95
N GLN A 34 4.28 -10.33 23.93
CA GLN A 34 3.96 -11.56 23.17
C GLN A 34 2.58 -12.18 23.49
N LEU A 35 2.05 -12.01 24.69
CA LEU A 35 0.69 -12.44 25.04
C LEU A 35 -0.41 -11.67 24.32
N ALA A 36 -0.12 -10.39 23.95
CA ALA A 36 -1.00 -9.55 23.14
C ALA A 36 -0.91 -9.87 21.64
N ALA A 37 0.13 -10.57 21.16
CA ALA A 37 0.32 -10.85 19.74
C ALA A 37 -0.79 -11.73 19.15
N ARG A 38 -1.24 -12.77 19.89
CA ARG A 38 -2.37 -13.61 19.45
C ARG A 38 -3.69 -12.84 19.42
N ASP A 39 -3.87 -11.95 20.38
CA ASP A 39 -5.06 -11.10 20.45
C ASP A 39 -5.04 -10.05 19.34
N THR A 40 -3.90 -9.45 19.09
CA THR A 40 -3.68 -8.50 17.98
C THR A 40 -3.95 -9.15 16.62
N SER A 41 -3.44 -10.38 16.39
CA SER A 41 -3.68 -11.12 15.16
C SER A 41 -5.18 -11.44 14.95
N ARG A 42 -5.86 -11.90 16.00
CA ARG A 42 -7.31 -12.16 15.96
C ARG A 42 -8.12 -10.89 15.69
N ARG A 43 -7.74 -9.77 16.31
CA ARG A 43 -8.37 -8.47 16.09
C ARG A 43 -8.16 -7.99 14.65
N ALA A 44 -6.94 -8.05 14.14
CA ALA A 44 -6.64 -7.66 12.77
C ALA A 44 -7.45 -8.49 11.76
N PHE A 45 -7.55 -9.81 11.97
CA PHE A 45 -8.40 -10.69 11.16
C PHE A 45 -9.87 -10.25 11.19
N ALA A 46 -10.41 -9.96 12.38
CA ALA A 46 -11.81 -9.55 12.54
C ALA A 46 -12.07 -8.16 11.93
N GLU A 47 -11.14 -7.22 12.11
CA GLU A 47 -11.25 -5.87 11.56
C GLU A 47 -11.21 -5.86 10.03
N VAL A 48 -10.32 -6.64 9.41
CA VAL A 48 -10.28 -6.78 7.95
C VAL A 48 -11.54 -7.46 7.42
N THR A 49 -12.04 -8.49 8.10
CA THR A 49 -13.30 -9.15 7.73
C THR A 49 -14.47 -8.16 7.77
N ALA A 50 -14.61 -7.42 8.86
CA ALA A 50 -15.67 -6.41 8.99
C ALA A 50 -15.54 -5.28 7.97
N ALA A 51 -14.31 -4.87 7.62
CA ALA A 51 -14.08 -3.86 6.58
C ALA A 51 -14.51 -4.38 5.20
N ALA A 52 -14.18 -5.62 4.85
CA ALA A 52 -14.58 -6.26 3.61
C ALA A 52 -16.13 -6.32 3.50
N GLU A 53 -16.81 -6.81 4.54
CA GLU A 53 -18.27 -6.88 4.60
C GLU A 53 -18.95 -5.51 4.44
N ARG A 54 -18.37 -4.46 5.05
CA ARG A 54 -18.89 -3.08 4.92
C ARG A 54 -18.72 -2.53 3.51
N LEU A 55 -17.58 -2.80 2.88
CA LEU A 55 -17.33 -2.39 1.48
C LEU A 55 -18.30 -3.11 0.53
N GLU A 56 -18.50 -4.41 0.69
CA GLU A 56 -19.48 -5.18 -0.10
C GLU A 56 -20.90 -4.68 0.12
N GLY A 57 -21.29 -4.41 1.37
CA GLY A 57 -22.57 -3.81 1.72
C GLY A 57 -22.78 -2.41 1.13
N ALA A 58 -21.70 -1.69 0.83
CA ALA A 58 -21.72 -0.40 0.14
C ALA A 58 -21.65 -0.53 -1.40
N GLY A 59 -21.65 -1.75 -1.95
CA GLY A 59 -21.63 -2.02 -3.39
C GLY A 59 -20.23 -2.05 -4.02
N VAL A 60 -19.16 -2.07 -3.22
CA VAL A 60 -17.79 -2.25 -3.70
C VAL A 60 -17.49 -3.74 -3.78
N ARG A 61 -17.02 -4.22 -4.93
CA ARG A 61 -16.57 -5.62 -5.06
C ARG A 61 -15.27 -5.81 -4.29
N VAL A 62 -15.23 -6.81 -3.41
CA VAL A 62 -14.02 -7.15 -2.64
C VAL A 62 -13.45 -8.48 -3.10
N HIS A 63 -12.18 -8.48 -3.51
CA HIS A 63 -11.40 -9.69 -3.72
C HIS A 63 -10.57 -9.92 -2.45
N LEU A 64 -11.07 -10.77 -1.57
CA LEU A 64 -10.45 -11.05 -0.28
C LEU A 64 -9.56 -12.27 -0.36
N PHE A 65 -8.26 -12.09 -0.11
CA PHE A 65 -7.27 -13.15 -0.03
C PHE A 65 -6.89 -13.42 1.43
N ASP A 66 -6.69 -14.67 1.77
CA ASP A 66 -6.15 -15.04 3.09
C ASP A 66 -4.62 -15.11 3.04
N ASP A 67 -3.96 -14.56 4.07
CA ASP A 67 -2.55 -14.78 4.34
C ASP A 67 -2.39 -15.69 5.56
N PRO A 68 -2.06 -16.98 5.39
CA PRO A 68 -1.88 -17.92 6.51
C PRO A 68 -0.62 -17.63 7.34
N GLY A 69 0.24 -16.70 6.91
CA GLY A 69 1.47 -16.32 7.58
C GLY A 69 2.61 -17.33 7.38
N GLU A 70 2.58 -18.10 6.29
CA GLU A 70 3.60 -19.11 5.97
C GLU A 70 4.90 -18.48 5.45
N HIS A 71 4.83 -17.25 4.94
CA HIS A 71 5.95 -16.54 4.34
C HIS A 71 6.56 -15.48 5.26
N ASP A 72 6.14 -15.43 6.53
CA ASP A 72 6.58 -14.41 7.49
C ASP A 72 6.40 -12.98 6.91
N THR A 73 5.16 -12.64 6.62
CA THR A 73 4.71 -11.39 6.00
C THR A 73 3.78 -10.62 6.95
N PRO A 74 4.32 -10.02 8.03
CA PRO A 74 3.50 -9.39 9.07
C PRO A 74 2.64 -8.22 8.55
N ASP A 75 3.07 -7.53 7.48
CA ASP A 75 2.38 -6.40 6.88
C ASP A 75 1.56 -6.76 5.63
N ALA A 76 1.31 -8.05 5.36
CA ALA A 76 0.58 -8.51 4.18
C ALA A 76 -0.83 -7.90 4.05
N VAL A 77 -1.39 -7.40 5.15
CA VAL A 77 -2.69 -6.70 5.20
C VAL A 77 -2.70 -5.39 4.38
N PHE A 78 -1.54 -4.89 3.96
CA PHE A 78 -1.38 -3.65 3.20
C PHE A 78 -0.93 -3.90 1.74
N PRO A 79 -1.74 -4.58 0.89
CA PRO A 79 -1.34 -4.93 -0.47
C PRO A 79 -1.11 -3.70 -1.36
N ASN A 80 -1.71 -2.55 -1.03
CA ASN A 80 -1.52 -1.28 -1.73
C ASN A 80 -0.07 -0.79 -1.76
N ASN A 81 0.81 -1.34 -0.92
CA ASN A 81 2.21 -0.95 -0.88
C ASN A 81 3.05 -1.69 -1.92
N TRP A 82 2.69 -2.91 -2.30
CA TRP A 82 3.46 -3.67 -3.27
C TRP A 82 2.88 -3.70 -4.68
N PHE A 83 1.57 -3.35 -4.87
CA PHE A 83 0.98 -3.18 -6.20
C PHE A 83 -0.14 -2.14 -6.22
N SER A 84 -0.45 -1.67 -7.41
CA SER A 84 -1.63 -0.86 -7.71
C SER A 84 -2.16 -1.14 -9.11
N THR A 85 -3.42 -0.78 -9.35
CA THR A 85 -4.09 -0.90 -10.66
C THR A 85 -4.45 0.49 -11.18
N HIS A 86 -4.34 0.68 -12.48
CA HIS A 86 -4.55 1.97 -13.13
C HIS A 86 -5.49 1.85 -14.33
N ALA A 87 -6.12 2.98 -14.68
CA ALA A 87 -6.97 3.09 -15.87
C ALA A 87 -6.18 2.65 -17.13
N GLY A 88 -6.87 1.96 -18.04
CA GLY A 88 -6.23 1.37 -19.22
C GLY A 88 -5.79 -0.07 -19.03
N GLY A 89 -5.92 -0.63 -17.82
CA GLY A 89 -5.57 -2.02 -17.54
C GLY A 89 -4.10 -2.20 -17.17
N HIS A 90 -3.48 -1.18 -16.64
CA HIS A 90 -2.09 -1.23 -16.20
C HIS A 90 -2.00 -1.64 -14.72
N VAL A 91 -1.05 -2.50 -14.40
CA VAL A 91 -0.71 -2.93 -13.03
C VAL A 91 0.72 -2.51 -12.75
N ALA A 92 0.96 -1.85 -11.62
CA ALA A 92 2.29 -1.55 -11.15
C ALA A 92 2.67 -2.48 -9.99
N ILE A 93 3.90 -3.00 -9.99
CA ILE A 93 4.52 -3.72 -8.86
C ILE A 93 5.67 -2.86 -8.36
N TYR A 94 5.74 -2.65 -7.05
CA TYR A 94 6.62 -1.69 -6.43
C TYR A 94 7.80 -2.31 -5.69
N PRO A 95 8.96 -1.59 -5.65
CA PRO A 95 10.12 -1.97 -4.86
C PRO A 95 9.89 -1.66 -3.38
N MET A 96 10.03 -2.67 -2.51
CA MET A 96 9.77 -2.60 -1.09
C MET A 96 11.07 -2.43 -0.29
N TYR A 97 11.05 -1.51 0.70
CA TYR A 97 12.15 -1.23 1.59
C TYR A 97 12.49 -2.44 2.48
N ALA A 98 11.54 -2.88 3.30
CA ALA A 98 11.73 -4.02 4.19
C ALA A 98 11.74 -5.34 3.40
N ARG A 99 12.70 -6.23 3.74
CA ARG A 99 12.85 -7.52 3.05
C ARG A 99 11.66 -8.45 3.28
N SER A 100 11.08 -8.42 4.47
CA SER A 100 9.85 -9.15 4.79
C SER A 100 8.72 -8.78 3.84
N ARG A 101 8.60 -7.50 3.49
CA ARG A 101 7.54 -7.00 2.63
C ARG A 101 7.70 -7.37 1.16
N ARG A 102 8.91 -7.70 0.71
CA ARG A 102 9.14 -8.22 -0.65
C ARG A 102 8.49 -9.57 -0.89
N ARG A 103 8.29 -10.35 0.18
CA ARG A 103 7.59 -11.66 0.15
C ARG A 103 6.07 -11.54 0.09
N GLU A 104 5.52 -10.33 0.28
CA GLU A 104 4.08 -10.07 0.18
C GLU A 104 3.55 -10.13 -1.26
N ARG A 105 4.42 -10.04 -2.26
CA ARG A 105 4.03 -10.11 -3.67
C ARG A 105 3.46 -11.48 -3.99
N ARG A 106 2.20 -11.49 -4.43
CA ARG A 106 1.41 -12.70 -4.69
C ARG A 106 1.07 -12.83 -6.16
N SER A 107 1.52 -13.93 -6.77
CA SER A 107 1.18 -14.23 -8.16
C SER A 107 -0.31 -14.50 -8.36
N ASP A 108 -0.99 -15.12 -7.39
CA ASP A 108 -2.42 -15.41 -7.45
C ASP A 108 -3.28 -14.14 -7.50
N VAL A 109 -2.86 -13.05 -6.86
CA VAL A 109 -3.50 -11.73 -6.99
C VAL A 109 -3.38 -11.22 -8.43
N ILE A 110 -2.20 -11.29 -9.02
CA ILE A 110 -1.97 -10.85 -10.40
C ILE A 110 -2.75 -11.72 -11.39
N GLU A 111 -2.79 -13.03 -11.19
CA GLU A 111 -3.56 -13.95 -12.05
C GLU A 111 -5.08 -13.72 -11.91
N LEU A 112 -5.59 -13.43 -10.72
CA LEU A 112 -6.98 -13.02 -10.55
C LEU A 112 -7.28 -11.73 -11.33
N LEU A 113 -6.41 -10.73 -11.24
CA LEU A 113 -6.58 -9.48 -11.99
C LEU A 113 -6.63 -9.72 -13.50
N LYS A 114 -5.76 -10.60 -14.03
CA LYS A 114 -5.76 -10.98 -15.45
C LYS A 114 -7.03 -11.74 -15.85
N ALA A 115 -7.56 -12.58 -14.98
CA ALA A 115 -8.75 -13.38 -15.23
C ALA A 115 -10.06 -12.56 -15.19
N GLU A 116 -10.18 -11.66 -14.23
CA GLU A 116 -11.41 -10.92 -13.95
C GLU A 116 -11.46 -9.53 -14.62
N TYR A 117 -10.30 -8.98 -14.98
CA TYR A 117 -10.16 -7.64 -15.52
C TYR A 117 -9.29 -7.62 -16.78
N ARG A 118 -9.47 -6.58 -17.59
CA ARG A 118 -8.65 -6.39 -18.78
C ARG A 118 -7.30 -5.81 -18.40
N VAL A 119 -6.34 -6.66 -18.03
CA VAL A 119 -4.94 -6.27 -17.81
C VAL A 119 -4.23 -6.18 -19.16
N GLN A 120 -3.66 -5.02 -19.48
CA GLN A 120 -2.87 -4.77 -20.69
C GLN A 120 -1.40 -5.11 -20.47
N ASP A 121 -0.87 -4.66 -19.34
CA ASP A 121 0.51 -4.89 -18.93
C ASP A 121 0.68 -4.88 -17.41
N VAL A 122 1.82 -5.41 -16.99
CA VAL A 122 2.29 -5.37 -15.59
C VAL A 122 3.66 -4.73 -15.61
N ILE A 123 3.76 -3.52 -15.07
CA ILE A 123 5.02 -2.77 -14.98
C ILE A 123 5.66 -3.07 -13.63
N ASP A 124 6.76 -3.79 -13.65
CA ASP A 124 7.45 -4.27 -12.45
C ASP A 124 8.68 -3.40 -12.15
N TYR A 125 8.63 -2.64 -11.06
CA TYR A 125 9.73 -1.83 -10.55
C TYR A 125 10.56 -2.54 -9.49
N SER A 126 10.24 -3.78 -9.12
CA SER A 126 10.90 -4.48 -8.01
C SER A 126 12.42 -4.66 -8.20
N GLY A 127 12.89 -4.64 -9.46
CA GLY A 127 14.31 -4.67 -9.76
C GLY A 127 15.13 -3.51 -9.16
N LEU A 128 14.49 -2.38 -8.85
CA LEU A 128 15.14 -1.22 -8.22
C LEU A 128 15.61 -1.51 -6.78
N GLU A 129 15.10 -2.57 -6.16
CA GLU A 129 15.53 -3.01 -4.82
C GLU A 129 17.02 -3.36 -4.76
N ALA A 130 17.58 -3.83 -5.88
CA ALA A 130 19.00 -4.16 -5.99
C ALA A 130 19.89 -2.90 -5.89
N ASP A 131 19.36 -1.77 -6.33
CA ASP A 131 20.02 -0.46 -6.31
C ASP A 131 19.69 0.34 -5.05
N GLY A 132 18.93 -0.24 -4.11
CA GLY A 132 18.50 0.43 -2.87
C GLY A 132 17.49 1.55 -3.08
N MET A 133 16.78 1.53 -4.20
CA MET A 133 15.70 2.49 -4.52
C MET A 133 14.33 1.85 -4.23
N PHE A 134 13.51 2.53 -3.44
CA PHE A 134 12.23 2.02 -2.98
C PHE A 134 11.10 2.98 -3.29
N LEU A 135 9.91 2.45 -3.58
CA LEU A 135 8.67 3.21 -3.72
C LEU A 135 7.51 2.29 -3.29
N GLU A 136 7.01 2.50 -2.08
CA GLU A 136 6.00 1.61 -1.51
C GLU A 136 4.58 2.01 -1.93
N GLY A 137 4.32 1.95 -3.23
CA GLY A 137 3.01 2.06 -3.86
C GLY A 137 2.15 3.22 -3.35
N THR A 138 0.87 2.95 -3.16
CA THR A 138 -0.08 3.94 -2.64
C THR A 138 -0.08 4.08 -1.11
N GLY A 139 0.91 3.51 -0.43
CA GLY A 139 1.33 3.93 0.89
C GLY A 139 2.19 5.18 0.80
N ALA A 140 3.27 5.11 0.03
CA ALA A 140 4.20 6.22 -0.18
C ALA A 140 3.58 7.37 -0.98
N MET A 141 2.68 7.06 -1.93
CA MET A 141 2.01 8.03 -2.80
C MET A 141 0.51 8.07 -2.55
N VAL A 142 -0.07 9.26 -2.42
CA VAL A 142 -1.52 9.48 -2.54
C VAL A 142 -1.80 10.03 -3.93
N LEU A 143 -2.59 9.28 -4.71
CA LEU A 143 -2.83 9.60 -6.12
C LEU A 143 -4.16 10.34 -6.30
N ASP A 144 -4.08 11.56 -6.82
CA ASP A 144 -5.23 12.22 -7.41
C ASP A 144 -5.36 11.74 -8.88
N HIS A 145 -6.26 10.77 -9.08
CA HIS A 145 -6.50 10.19 -10.40
C HIS A 145 -7.17 11.17 -11.38
N ILE A 146 -7.85 12.20 -10.87
CA ILE A 146 -8.53 13.22 -11.66
C ILE A 146 -7.55 14.32 -12.04
N GLY A 147 -6.88 14.90 -11.04
CA GLY A 147 -5.88 15.95 -11.22
C GLY A 147 -4.55 15.44 -11.77
N ARG A 148 -4.33 14.12 -11.78
CA ARG A 148 -3.09 13.47 -12.24
C ARG A 148 -1.86 13.90 -11.43
N ILE A 149 -2.01 13.97 -10.10
CA ILE A 149 -0.96 14.38 -9.18
C ILE A 149 -0.64 13.20 -8.24
N ALA A 150 0.65 12.95 -8.03
CA ALA A 150 1.15 11.99 -7.05
C ALA A 150 1.74 12.74 -5.85
N TYR A 151 0.95 12.89 -4.79
CA TYR A 151 1.39 13.52 -3.55
C TYR A 151 2.26 12.55 -2.76
N THR A 152 3.50 12.97 -2.46
CA THR A 152 4.50 12.08 -1.90
C THR A 152 5.31 12.78 -0.79
N ALA A 153 5.17 12.30 0.44
CA ALA A 153 6.03 12.73 1.54
C ALA A 153 7.45 12.15 1.34
N GLN A 154 8.46 12.99 1.55
CA GLN A 154 9.86 12.56 1.46
C GLN A 154 10.16 11.57 2.58
N SER A 155 10.60 10.37 2.21
CA SER A 155 10.99 9.32 3.15
C SER A 155 11.94 8.31 2.50
N ASN A 156 12.50 7.41 3.31
CA ASN A 156 13.29 6.27 2.82
C ASN A 156 12.48 5.23 2.04
N ARG A 157 11.15 5.41 1.92
CA ARG A 157 10.23 4.53 1.19
C ARG A 157 9.67 5.16 -0.07
N ALA A 158 10.21 6.32 -0.46
CA ALA A 158 9.82 7.08 -1.65
C ALA A 158 11.07 7.66 -2.32
N ASP A 159 11.81 6.82 -3.03
CA ASP A 159 12.97 7.24 -3.80
C ASP A 159 12.54 8.14 -4.96
N PRO A 160 13.18 9.31 -5.16
CA PRO A 160 12.78 10.27 -6.19
C PRO A 160 12.93 9.73 -7.62
N VAL A 161 13.91 8.86 -7.89
CA VAL A 161 14.11 8.26 -9.23
C VAL A 161 13.00 7.24 -9.52
N ALA A 162 12.64 6.41 -8.52
CA ALA A 162 11.53 5.47 -8.64
C ALA A 162 10.20 6.20 -8.82
N LEU A 163 9.98 7.29 -8.09
CA LEU A 163 8.79 8.14 -8.21
C LEU A 163 8.70 8.79 -9.60
N GLU A 164 9.81 9.35 -10.12
CA GLU A 164 9.84 9.96 -11.45
C GLU A 164 9.51 8.93 -12.54
N ARG A 165 10.07 7.72 -12.46
CA ARG A 165 9.77 6.63 -13.40
C ARG A 165 8.29 6.26 -13.37
N PHE A 166 7.73 6.10 -12.17
CA PHE A 166 6.30 5.83 -12.01
C PHE A 166 5.45 6.96 -12.61
N CYS A 167 5.73 8.21 -12.25
CA CYS A 167 4.98 9.36 -12.70
C CYS A 167 5.04 9.53 -14.24
N THR A 168 6.19 9.26 -14.84
CA THR A 168 6.35 9.26 -16.30
C THR A 168 5.52 8.17 -16.97
N HIS A 169 5.57 6.93 -16.49
CA HIS A 169 4.82 5.82 -17.07
C HIS A 169 3.31 6.01 -16.95
N PHE A 170 2.86 6.46 -15.79
CA PHE A 170 1.43 6.57 -15.49
C PHE A 170 0.85 7.96 -15.70
N ASN A 171 1.65 8.89 -16.23
CA ASN A 171 1.26 10.27 -16.51
C ASN A 171 0.69 11.00 -15.29
N TYR A 172 1.46 11.02 -14.20
CA TYR A 172 1.23 11.85 -13.03
C TYR A 172 2.28 12.95 -12.92
N GLU A 173 1.89 14.06 -12.31
CA GLU A 173 2.83 15.08 -11.85
C GLU A 173 3.24 14.76 -10.41
N PRO A 174 4.54 14.61 -10.10
CA PRO A 174 4.98 14.37 -8.73
C PRO A 174 4.88 15.66 -7.92
N MET A 175 4.19 15.61 -6.77
CA MET A 175 4.19 16.67 -5.78
C MET A 175 4.86 16.15 -4.50
N VAL A 176 6.14 16.46 -4.36
CA VAL A 176 6.98 16.00 -3.26
C VAL A 176 7.07 17.09 -2.19
N PHE A 177 6.89 16.71 -0.92
CA PHE A 177 6.94 17.62 0.21
C PHE A 177 7.62 16.99 1.42
N ALA A 178 8.25 17.81 2.24
CA ALA A 178 8.82 17.39 3.51
C ALA A 178 7.73 17.33 4.58
N THR A 179 7.83 16.34 5.45
CA THR A 179 6.96 16.18 6.63
C THR A 179 7.81 15.94 7.85
N ALA A 180 7.33 16.36 9.01
CA ALA A 180 7.92 16.01 10.30
C ALA A 180 6.81 15.95 11.35
N ASP A 181 6.91 14.97 12.25
CA ASP A 181 6.12 14.94 13.47
C ASP A 181 6.73 15.90 14.53
N ASP A 182 6.13 15.95 15.72
CA ASP A 182 6.60 16.80 16.83
C ASP A 182 8.02 16.44 17.32
N GLU A 183 8.50 15.23 16.98
CA GLU A 183 9.86 14.75 17.30
C GLU A 183 10.83 14.95 16.12
N GLY A 184 10.37 15.56 15.03
CA GLY A 184 11.17 15.83 13.83
C GLY A 184 11.35 14.60 12.93
N GLN A 185 10.58 13.52 13.14
CA GLN A 185 10.64 12.33 12.29
C GLN A 185 9.78 12.52 11.03
N PRO A 186 10.28 12.15 9.85
CA PRO A 186 9.50 12.22 8.62
C PRO A 186 8.36 11.18 8.63
N CYS A 187 7.21 11.55 8.06
CA CYS A 187 6.15 10.61 7.79
C CYS A 187 6.61 9.60 6.71
N TYR A 188 6.67 8.33 7.07
CA TYR A 188 7.21 7.29 6.18
C TYR A 188 6.28 6.93 5.00
N HIS A 189 4.96 7.11 5.16
CA HIS A 189 3.95 6.88 4.15
C HIS A 189 2.95 8.04 4.08
N THR A 190 2.73 8.60 2.90
CA THR A 190 1.82 9.73 2.68
C THR A 190 0.37 9.40 3.03
N ASN A 191 -0.06 8.15 2.83
CA ASN A 191 -1.44 7.74 3.07
C ASN A 191 -1.86 7.73 4.55
N VAL A 192 -0.92 7.79 5.49
CA VAL A 192 -1.27 7.91 6.91
C VAL A 192 -1.72 9.32 7.29
N MET A 193 -1.40 10.32 6.46
CA MET A 193 -1.73 11.72 6.71
C MET A 193 -2.63 12.38 5.66
N LEU A 194 -2.78 11.78 4.46
CA LEU A 194 -3.52 12.38 3.35
C LEU A 194 -4.43 11.36 2.67
N CYS A 195 -5.65 11.78 2.38
CA CYS A 195 -6.61 11.03 1.55
C CYS A 195 -7.29 12.00 0.56
N ILE A 196 -7.43 11.59 -0.69
CA ILE A 196 -8.08 12.36 -1.76
C ILE A 196 -9.32 11.61 -2.25
N GLY A 197 -10.48 12.24 -2.12
CA GLY A 197 -11.74 11.82 -2.71
C GLY A 197 -12.07 12.60 -3.99
N THR A 198 -13.21 12.31 -4.59
CA THR A 198 -13.65 12.99 -5.83
C THR A 198 -13.87 14.48 -5.63
N THR A 199 -14.38 14.89 -4.45
CA THR A 199 -14.79 16.27 -4.14
C THR A 199 -14.19 16.80 -2.85
N PHE A 200 -13.30 16.05 -2.21
CA PHE A 200 -12.70 16.43 -0.95
C PHE A 200 -11.27 15.91 -0.83
N ALA A 201 -10.52 16.52 0.05
CA ALA A 201 -9.26 16.00 0.58
C ALA A 201 -9.32 16.03 2.10
N LEU A 202 -8.77 15.00 2.76
CA LEU A 202 -8.60 14.93 4.21
C LEU A 202 -7.11 14.89 4.49
N GLY A 203 -6.65 15.76 5.37
CA GLY A 203 -5.26 15.81 5.83
C GLY A 203 -5.18 15.88 7.34
N GLY A 204 -4.23 15.17 7.94
CA GLY A 204 -3.80 15.28 9.33
C GLY A 204 -2.46 16.01 9.35
N PHE A 205 -2.42 17.22 9.90
CA PHE A 205 -1.25 18.08 10.00
C PHE A 205 -1.00 18.45 11.45
#